data_82cc945d948d475363ed8d569e3a50c3
#
_entry.id   82cc945d948d475363ed8d569e3a50c3
#
_cell.length_a   1.000
_cell.length_b   1.000
_cell.length_c   1.000
_cell.angle_alpha   90.00
_cell.angle_beta   90.00
_cell.angle_gamma   90.00
#
_symmetry.space_group_name_H-M   'P 1'
#
loop_
_entity.id
_entity.type
_entity.pdbx_description
1 polymer ?
#
loop_
_entity_poly.entity_id
_entity_poly.type
_entity_poly.pdbx_seq_one_letter_code
_entity_poly.pdbx_strand_id
1 'polypeptide(L)'
;ARAARAAGTAFCLSHGSVCTLEELAGTGAAPRWMQVFVYRDRGFTRELTERAANSGYDALVLTIDNQMLGNRERDIRNGFSIPPRFGLRGLAAMALKAPWLWRMRHELQRVTFGNYARRSESMGEAADMKALAGRMAALLAPSMSWPDVADLRKLWTGPLILKGVLHPDEARRAIQHGID
;
A
#
# COMPACT_ATOMS: atom_id res chain seq x y z
N ALA A 1 13.86 -2.83 -0.84
CA ALA A 1 14.62 -1.58 -0.84
C ALA A 1 16.12 -1.80 -0.99
N ARG A 2 16.83 -2.48 -0.05
CA ARG A 2 18.30 -2.67 -0.12
C ARG A 2 18.76 -3.35 -1.42
N ALA A 3 18.05 -4.38 -1.88
CA ALA A 3 18.38 -5.06 -3.15
C ALA A 3 18.17 -4.14 -4.37
N ALA A 4 17.11 -3.33 -4.40
CA ALA A 4 16.89 -2.35 -5.45
C ALA A 4 18.01 -1.31 -5.50
N ARG A 5 18.42 -0.79 -4.34
CA ARG A 5 19.58 0.10 -4.22
C ARG A 5 20.86 -0.54 -4.78
N ALA A 6 21.14 -1.78 -4.40
CA ALA A 6 22.33 -2.48 -4.89
C ALA A 6 22.30 -2.73 -6.41
N ALA A 7 21.11 -2.87 -6.99
CA ALA A 7 20.89 -3.05 -8.42
C ALA A 7 20.74 -1.73 -9.20
N GLY A 8 20.81 -0.57 -8.53
CA GLY A 8 20.64 0.75 -9.18
C GLY A 8 19.25 0.97 -9.78
N THR A 9 18.20 0.34 -9.23
CA THR A 9 16.84 0.45 -9.75
C THR A 9 15.88 1.08 -8.73
N ALA A 10 14.75 1.62 -9.21
CA ALA A 10 13.72 2.20 -8.36
C ALA A 10 13.04 1.16 -7.46
N PHE A 11 12.64 1.58 -6.28
CA PHE A 11 11.80 0.81 -5.37
C PHE A 11 10.48 1.52 -5.13
N CYS A 12 9.36 0.87 -5.47
CA CYS A 12 8.02 1.38 -5.21
C CYS A 12 7.46 0.74 -3.93
N LEU A 13 7.20 1.56 -2.92
CA LEU A 13 6.57 1.13 -1.67
C LEU A 13 5.06 1.10 -1.83
N SER A 14 4.44 -0.01 -1.48
CA SER A 14 2.98 -0.09 -1.37
C SER A 14 2.46 0.62 -0.13
N HIS A 15 1.32 1.29 -0.24
CA HIS A 15 0.60 1.86 0.91
C HIS A 15 0.32 0.84 2.02
N GLY A 16 0.02 -0.41 1.64
CA GLY A 16 -0.25 -1.53 2.54
C GLY A 16 0.99 -2.32 2.97
N SER A 17 2.17 -1.71 2.89
CA SER A 17 3.42 -2.31 3.35
C SER A 17 3.43 -2.56 4.85
N VAL A 18 4.18 -3.57 5.28
CA VAL A 18 4.48 -3.83 6.70
C VAL A 18 5.34 -2.70 7.28
N CYS A 19 6.30 -2.18 6.49
CA CYS A 19 7.12 -1.04 6.88
C CYS A 19 6.39 0.28 6.62
N THR A 20 6.64 1.27 7.44
CA THR A 20 6.22 2.64 7.16
C THR A 20 7.04 3.25 6.02
N LEU A 21 6.55 4.32 5.44
CA LEU A 21 7.26 5.02 4.37
C LEU A 21 8.53 5.71 4.90
N GLU A 22 8.54 6.12 6.16
CA GLU A 22 9.72 6.74 6.81
C GLU A 22 10.81 5.71 7.08
N GLU A 23 10.44 4.50 7.56
CA GLU A 23 11.40 3.40 7.75
C GLU A 23 12.09 3.03 6.44
N LEU A 24 11.33 3.00 5.33
CA LEU A 24 11.91 2.75 4.03
C LEU A 24 12.85 3.88 3.60
N ALA A 25 12.47 5.14 3.80
CA ALA A 25 13.30 6.29 3.47
C ALA A 25 14.65 6.20 4.18
N GLY A 26 14.67 5.76 5.45
CA GLY A 26 15.89 5.54 6.24
C GLY A 26 16.84 4.47 5.67
N THR A 27 16.40 3.61 4.73
CA THR A 27 17.28 2.61 4.09
C THR A 27 18.23 3.20 3.04
N GLY A 28 18.03 4.47 2.65
CA GLY A 28 18.81 5.13 1.59
C GLY A 28 18.58 4.56 0.19
N ALA A 29 17.51 3.78 -0.03
CA ALA A 29 17.13 3.34 -1.38
C ALA A 29 16.68 4.55 -2.20
N ALA A 30 17.16 4.65 -3.45
CA ALA A 30 16.76 5.68 -4.40
C ALA A 30 16.94 5.13 -5.84
N PRO A 31 16.07 5.48 -6.79
CA PRO A 31 14.84 6.27 -6.63
C PRO A 31 13.79 5.55 -5.78
N ARG A 32 13.02 6.31 -4.99
CA ARG A 32 11.93 5.79 -4.15
C ARG A 32 10.60 6.32 -4.66
N TRP A 33 9.67 5.42 -4.92
CA TRP A 33 8.32 5.76 -5.34
C TRP A 33 7.33 5.31 -4.27
N MET A 34 6.29 6.08 -4.05
CA MET A 34 5.21 5.75 -3.12
C MET A 34 3.93 5.42 -3.87
N GLN A 35 3.42 4.20 -3.72
CA GLN A 35 2.13 3.86 -4.29
C GLN A 35 1.02 4.21 -3.29
N VAL A 36 0.00 4.92 -3.78
CA VAL A 36 -1.17 5.35 -3.03
C VAL A 36 -2.47 5.01 -3.76
N PHE A 37 -3.57 5.05 -3.00
CA PHE A 37 -4.92 5.11 -3.52
C PHE A 37 -5.58 6.44 -3.14
N VAL A 38 -6.66 6.77 -3.83
CA VAL A 38 -7.61 7.74 -3.29
C VAL A 38 -8.51 7.00 -2.31
N TYR A 39 -8.49 7.41 -1.05
CA TYR A 39 -9.30 6.83 0.01
C TYR A 39 -10.62 7.59 0.17
N ARG A 40 -11.63 6.95 0.78
CA ARG A 40 -12.87 7.64 1.18
C ARG A 40 -12.58 8.82 2.11
N ASP A 41 -11.69 8.60 3.08
CA ASP A 41 -11.10 9.67 3.86
C ASP A 41 -9.99 10.37 3.05
N ARG A 42 -10.32 11.45 2.38
CA ARG A 42 -9.37 12.26 1.60
C ARG A 42 -8.25 12.83 2.47
N GLY A 43 -8.49 13.00 3.77
CA GLY A 43 -7.48 13.39 4.75
C GLY A 43 -6.35 12.37 4.83
N PHE A 44 -6.65 11.08 4.75
CA PHE A 44 -5.62 10.04 4.75
C PHE A 44 -4.80 10.03 3.44
N THR A 45 -5.43 10.26 2.30
CA THR A 45 -4.71 10.44 1.02
C THR A 45 -3.74 11.60 1.11
N ARG A 46 -4.18 12.74 1.64
CA ARG A 46 -3.36 13.93 1.86
C ARG A 46 -2.19 13.63 2.79
N GLU A 47 -2.45 13.05 3.96
CA GLU A 47 -1.43 12.70 4.95
C GLU A 47 -0.33 11.82 4.35
N LEU A 48 -0.70 10.74 3.64
CA LEU A 48 0.29 9.85 3.00
C LEU A 48 1.12 10.59 1.94
N THR A 49 0.50 11.49 1.18
CA THR A 49 1.18 12.28 0.16
C THR A 49 2.18 13.27 0.78
N GLU A 50 1.76 13.98 1.82
CA GLU A 50 2.61 14.93 2.56
C GLU A 50 3.78 14.20 3.25
N ARG A 51 3.51 13.06 3.88
CA ARG A 51 4.55 12.22 4.50
C ARG A 51 5.55 11.73 3.46
N ALA A 52 5.08 11.31 2.27
CA ALA A 52 5.97 10.90 1.18
C ALA A 52 6.86 12.06 0.69
N ALA A 53 6.29 13.25 0.54
CA ALA A 53 7.04 14.45 0.18
C ALA A 53 8.10 14.78 1.25
N ASN A 54 7.72 14.81 2.52
CA ASN A 54 8.61 15.11 3.64
C ASN A 54 9.70 14.04 3.84
N SER A 55 9.46 12.81 3.39
CA SER A 55 10.43 11.71 3.44
C SER A 55 11.31 11.61 2.19
N GLY A 56 11.21 12.57 1.26
CA GLY A 56 12.04 12.64 0.07
C GLY A 56 11.78 11.51 -0.94
N TYR A 57 10.52 11.16 -1.17
CA TYR A 57 10.13 10.26 -2.25
C TYR A 57 10.21 10.99 -3.59
N ASP A 58 10.72 10.28 -4.62
CA ASP A 58 11.00 10.86 -5.93
C ASP A 58 9.76 10.89 -6.84
N ALA A 59 8.82 9.97 -6.65
CA ALA A 59 7.58 9.91 -7.42
C ALA A 59 6.41 9.33 -6.60
N LEU A 60 5.20 9.72 -6.97
CA LEU A 60 3.95 9.15 -6.46
C LEU A 60 3.29 8.30 -7.55
N VAL A 61 2.83 7.10 -7.17
CA VAL A 61 2.13 6.17 -8.07
C VAL A 61 0.70 6.02 -7.61
N LEU A 62 -0.24 6.67 -8.29
CA LEU A 62 -1.67 6.54 -8.01
C LEU A 62 -2.24 5.33 -8.74
N THR A 63 -2.74 4.36 -7.98
CA THR A 63 -3.41 3.17 -8.54
C THR A 63 -4.90 3.44 -8.71
N ILE A 64 -5.42 3.25 -9.94
CA ILE A 64 -6.79 3.60 -10.32
C ILE A 64 -7.68 2.39 -10.65
N ASP A 65 -7.12 1.19 -10.75
CA ASP A 65 -7.78 -0.05 -11.15
C ASP A 65 -8.27 -0.92 -9.97
N ASN A 66 -8.29 -0.39 -8.76
CA ASN A 66 -8.62 -1.14 -7.54
C ASN A 66 -9.76 -0.49 -6.74
N GLN A 67 -10.81 -0.05 -7.43
CA GLN A 67 -11.99 0.55 -6.79
C GLN A 67 -12.90 -0.50 -6.14
N MET A 68 -12.78 -1.76 -6.58
CA MET A 68 -13.52 -2.90 -6.04
C MET A 68 -12.56 -4.02 -5.67
N LEU A 69 -12.88 -4.73 -4.60
CA LEU A 69 -12.12 -5.93 -4.23
C LEU A 69 -12.34 -7.03 -5.27
N GLY A 70 -11.24 -7.52 -5.83
CA GLY A 70 -11.28 -8.64 -6.77
C GLY A 70 -11.71 -9.93 -6.10
N ASN A 71 -12.49 -10.75 -6.79
CA ASN A 71 -12.85 -12.09 -6.33
C ASN A 71 -11.66 -13.05 -6.50
N ARG A 72 -10.86 -13.21 -5.44
CA ARG A 72 -9.69 -14.09 -5.44
C ARG A 72 -10.11 -15.53 -5.08
N GLU A 73 -10.68 -16.25 -6.04
CA GLU A 73 -11.21 -17.60 -5.83
C GLU A 73 -10.21 -18.57 -5.18
N ARG A 74 -8.93 -18.48 -5.54
CA ARG A 74 -7.89 -19.34 -4.96
C ARG A 74 -7.71 -19.07 -3.46
N ASP A 75 -7.77 -17.82 -3.05
CA ASP A 75 -7.67 -17.43 -1.64
C ASP A 75 -8.88 -17.95 -0.87
N ILE A 76 -10.07 -17.82 -1.46
CA ILE A 76 -11.33 -18.34 -0.87
C ILE A 76 -11.28 -19.87 -0.73
N ARG A 77 -10.87 -20.60 -1.80
CA ARG A 77 -10.75 -22.07 -1.78
C ARG A 77 -9.71 -22.56 -0.75
N ASN A 78 -8.65 -21.80 -0.54
CA ASN A 78 -7.60 -22.12 0.45
C ASN A 78 -7.93 -21.62 1.86
N GLY A 79 -9.08 -20.98 2.07
CA GLY A 79 -9.46 -20.41 3.37
C GLY A 79 -8.56 -19.27 3.82
N PHE A 80 -7.89 -18.57 2.86
CA PHE A 80 -7.04 -17.44 3.19
C PHE A 80 -7.89 -16.28 3.70
N SER A 81 -7.48 -15.72 4.82
CA SER A 81 -8.13 -14.56 5.45
C SER A 81 -7.09 -13.66 6.12
N ILE A 82 -7.47 -12.40 6.34
CA ILE A 82 -6.69 -11.45 7.16
C ILE A 82 -7.58 -11.01 8.33
N PRO A 83 -7.24 -11.32 9.57
CA PRO A 83 -6.12 -12.16 10.01
C PRO A 83 -6.26 -13.62 9.57
N PRO A 84 -5.13 -14.37 9.41
CA PRO A 84 -5.18 -15.75 8.93
C PRO A 84 -5.94 -16.66 9.89
N ARG A 85 -6.78 -17.54 9.34
CA ARG A 85 -7.47 -18.61 10.07
C ARG A 85 -6.89 -19.93 9.61
N PHE A 86 -6.27 -20.67 10.52
CA PHE A 86 -5.62 -21.92 10.19
C PHE A 86 -6.55 -23.11 10.51
N GLY A 87 -6.96 -23.84 9.47
CA GLY A 87 -7.54 -25.18 9.63
C GLY A 87 -6.43 -26.24 9.76
N LEU A 88 -6.80 -27.50 10.02
CA LEU A 88 -5.85 -28.62 10.20
C LEU A 88 -4.86 -28.77 9.05
N ARG A 89 -5.31 -28.58 7.80
CA ARG A 89 -4.45 -28.60 6.61
C ARG A 89 -3.41 -27.46 6.63
N GLY A 90 -3.82 -26.28 7.04
CA GLY A 90 -2.94 -25.12 7.18
C GLY A 90 -1.87 -25.34 8.24
N LEU A 91 -2.25 -25.87 9.39
CA LEU A 91 -1.33 -26.23 10.47
C LEU A 91 -0.30 -27.29 10.02
N ALA A 92 -0.75 -28.34 9.32
CA ALA A 92 0.14 -29.36 8.78
C ALA A 92 1.14 -28.77 7.76
N ALA A 93 0.64 -27.89 6.85
CA ALA A 93 1.50 -27.19 5.89
C ALA A 93 2.51 -26.25 6.58
N MET A 94 2.13 -25.61 7.68
CA MET A 94 3.04 -24.80 8.49
C MET A 94 4.10 -25.63 9.19
N ALA A 95 3.73 -26.80 9.73
CA ALA A 95 4.70 -27.74 10.36
C ALA A 95 5.83 -28.13 9.41
N LEU A 96 5.50 -28.35 8.11
CA LEU A 96 6.51 -28.62 7.06
C LEU A 96 7.43 -27.41 6.80
N LYS A 97 7.09 -26.22 7.27
CA LYS A 97 7.87 -24.98 7.16
C LYS A 97 8.50 -24.54 8.48
N ALA A 98 8.66 -25.46 9.42
CA ALA A 98 9.20 -25.18 10.74
C ALA A 98 10.51 -24.36 10.74
N PRO A 99 11.52 -24.61 9.87
CA PRO A 99 12.73 -23.80 9.82
C PRO A 99 12.45 -22.35 9.44
N TRP A 100 11.48 -22.10 8.55
CA TRP A 100 11.07 -20.74 8.19
C TRP A 100 10.33 -20.06 9.33
N LEU A 101 9.38 -20.74 9.97
CA LEU A 101 8.65 -20.23 11.14
C LEU A 101 9.60 -19.85 12.27
N TRP A 102 10.61 -20.68 12.53
CA TRP A 102 11.63 -20.39 13.53
C TRP A 102 12.40 -19.10 13.23
N ARG A 103 12.82 -18.92 11.99
CA ARG A 103 13.51 -17.68 11.56
C ARG A 103 12.59 -16.45 11.65
N MET A 104 11.32 -16.61 11.34
CA MET A 104 10.34 -15.51 11.28
C MET A 104 9.65 -15.23 12.62
N ARG A 105 9.87 -16.04 13.67
CA ARG A 105 9.11 -15.97 14.92
C ARG A 105 9.05 -14.58 15.57
N HIS A 106 10.12 -13.82 15.49
CA HIS A 106 10.19 -12.47 16.03
C HIS A 106 9.55 -11.43 15.09
N GLU A 107 9.70 -11.65 13.80
CA GLU A 107 9.16 -10.73 12.80
C GLU A 107 7.63 -10.88 12.64
N LEU A 108 7.09 -12.10 12.82
CA LEU A 108 5.64 -12.34 12.73
C LEU A 108 4.85 -11.52 13.76
N GLN A 109 5.43 -11.23 14.92
CA GLN A 109 4.80 -10.39 15.94
C GLN A 109 4.74 -8.90 15.54
N ARG A 110 5.58 -8.49 14.59
CA ARG A 110 5.67 -7.12 14.08
C ARG A 110 4.90 -6.91 12.78
N VAL A 111 4.35 -7.99 12.19
CA VAL A 111 3.60 -7.90 10.93
C VAL A 111 2.32 -7.12 11.18
N THR A 112 2.28 -5.92 10.62
CA THR A 112 1.13 -5.03 10.61
C THR A 112 1.11 -4.24 9.31
N PHE A 113 0.12 -3.43 9.09
CA PHE A 113 0.09 -2.46 7.99
C PHE A 113 0.66 -1.12 8.49
N GLY A 114 1.99 -0.93 8.42
CA GLY A 114 2.70 0.13 9.10
C GLY A 114 2.12 1.54 8.90
N ASN A 115 1.78 1.92 7.67
CA ASN A 115 1.22 3.25 7.40
C ASN A 115 -0.19 3.43 7.99
N TYR A 116 -1.00 2.36 8.04
CA TYR A 116 -2.35 2.38 8.65
C TYR A 116 -2.29 2.31 10.16
N ALA A 117 -1.40 1.49 10.72
CA ALA A 117 -1.21 1.39 12.17
C ALA A 117 -0.84 2.75 12.75
N ARG A 118 0.11 3.46 12.14
CA ARG A 118 0.52 4.80 12.55
C ARG A 118 -0.64 5.81 12.55
N ARG A 119 -1.53 5.76 11.53
CA ARG A 119 -2.71 6.61 11.51
C ARG A 119 -3.69 6.25 12.63
N SER A 120 -3.97 4.95 12.83
CA SER A 120 -4.86 4.51 13.91
C SER A 120 -4.34 4.95 15.27
N GLU A 121 -3.03 4.83 15.52
CA GLU A 121 -2.39 5.32 16.72
C GLU A 121 -2.53 6.83 16.90
N SER A 122 -2.34 7.61 15.83
CA SER A 122 -2.50 9.06 15.87
C SER A 122 -3.94 9.51 16.16
N MET A 123 -4.93 8.65 15.86
CA MET A 123 -6.35 8.87 16.16
C MET A 123 -6.79 8.24 17.51
N GLY A 124 -5.87 7.64 18.26
CA GLY A 124 -6.18 6.95 19.51
C GLY A 124 -6.97 5.65 19.34
N GLU A 125 -6.91 5.04 18.16
CA GLU A 125 -7.65 3.84 17.82
C GLU A 125 -6.79 2.57 17.92
N ALA A 126 -7.43 1.42 18.17
CA ALA A 126 -6.71 0.14 18.21
C ALA A 126 -6.08 -0.19 16.85
N ALA A 127 -4.77 -0.47 16.87
CA ALA A 127 -3.96 -0.79 15.69
C ALA A 127 -3.77 -2.30 15.51
N ASP A 128 -4.67 -3.13 16.07
CA ASP A 128 -4.57 -4.57 15.87
C ASP A 128 -4.85 -4.98 14.41
N MET A 129 -4.27 -6.10 14.00
CA MET A 129 -4.35 -6.60 12.62
C MET A 129 -5.78 -6.82 12.14
N LYS A 130 -6.70 -7.24 13.02
CA LYS A 130 -8.10 -7.52 12.66
C LYS A 130 -8.86 -6.23 12.38
N ALA A 131 -8.70 -5.22 13.25
CA ALA A 131 -9.30 -3.91 13.06
C ALA A 131 -8.76 -3.23 11.80
N LEU A 132 -7.44 -3.28 11.58
CA LEU A 132 -6.80 -2.71 10.39
C LEU A 132 -7.25 -3.38 9.09
N ALA A 133 -7.34 -4.71 9.05
CA ALA A 133 -7.82 -5.44 7.87
C ALA A 133 -9.26 -5.11 7.50
N GLY A 134 -10.15 -5.02 8.49
CA GLY A 134 -11.54 -4.60 8.28
C GLY A 134 -11.65 -3.17 7.73
N ARG A 135 -10.85 -2.25 8.26
CA ARG A 135 -10.81 -0.85 7.82
C ARG A 135 -10.22 -0.70 6.42
N MET A 136 -9.18 -1.44 6.07
CA MET A 136 -8.56 -1.37 4.73
C MET A 136 -9.58 -1.61 3.61
N ALA A 137 -10.46 -2.60 3.77
CA ALA A 137 -11.50 -2.88 2.78
C ALA A 137 -12.52 -1.73 2.66
N ALA A 138 -12.81 -1.05 3.78
CA ALA A 138 -13.74 0.07 3.82
C ALA A 138 -13.13 1.41 3.37
N LEU A 139 -11.80 1.52 3.34
CA LEU A 139 -11.11 2.79 3.07
C LEU A 139 -11.03 3.14 1.58
N LEU A 140 -11.05 2.15 0.68
CA LEU A 140 -10.97 2.43 -0.75
C LEU A 140 -12.21 3.18 -1.23
N ALA A 141 -12.00 4.22 -2.03
CA ALA A 141 -13.08 5.01 -2.61
C ALA A 141 -13.54 4.38 -3.92
N PRO A 142 -14.73 3.76 -3.99
CA PRO A 142 -15.26 3.25 -5.24
C PRO A 142 -15.64 4.38 -6.22
N SER A 143 -15.75 5.61 -5.73
CA SER A 143 -16.15 6.80 -6.47
C SER A 143 -14.97 7.72 -6.83
N MET A 144 -13.75 7.18 -6.97
CA MET A 144 -12.61 7.96 -7.44
C MET A 144 -12.89 8.55 -8.82
N SER A 145 -12.52 9.81 -9.02
CA SER A 145 -12.80 10.58 -10.23
C SER A 145 -11.63 11.50 -10.59
N TRP A 146 -11.68 12.12 -11.77
CA TRP A 146 -10.64 13.06 -12.23
C TRP A 146 -10.42 14.27 -11.32
N PRO A 147 -11.44 14.86 -10.66
CA PRO A 147 -11.24 15.85 -9.61
C PRO A 147 -10.31 15.38 -8.49
N ASP A 148 -10.41 14.12 -8.05
CA ASP A 148 -9.52 13.57 -7.02
C ASP A 148 -8.06 13.50 -7.51
N VAL A 149 -7.85 13.19 -8.80
CA VAL A 149 -6.52 13.19 -9.43
C VAL A 149 -5.95 14.61 -9.46
N ALA A 150 -6.78 15.60 -9.85
CA ALA A 150 -6.39 17.00 -9.87
C ALA A 150 -6.03 17.53 -8.47
N ASP A 151 -6.77 17.13 -7.44
CA ASP A 151 -6.46 17.52 -6.06
C ASP A 151 -5.15 16.86 -5.57
N LEU A 152 -4.91 15.61 -5.93
CA LEU A 152 -3.63 14.95 -5.63
C LEU A 152 -2.46 15.63 -6.35
N ARG A 153 -2.65 16.04 -7.62
CA ARG A 153 -1.65 16.80 -8.39
C ARG A 153 -1.27 18.12 -7.72
N LYS A 154 -2.22 18.83 -7.11
CA LYS A 154 -1.94 20.06 -6.36
C LYS A 154 -1.10 19.81 -5.10
N LEU A 155 -1.27 18.64 -4.47
CA LEU A 155 -0.53 18.28 -3.25
C LEU A 155 0.89 17.77 -3.55
N TRP A 156 1.06 17.11 -4.70
CA TRP A 156 2.31 16.49 -5.09
C TRP A 156 2.94 17.22 -6.26
N THR A 157 4.11 17.81 -6.07
CA THR A 157 4.82 18.62 -7.08
C THR A 157 5.81 17.83 -7.94
N GLY A 158 6.21 16.64 -7.49
CA GLY A 158 7.10 15.74 -8.22
C GLY A 158 6.37 14.91 -9.29
N PRO A 159 7.04 13.95 -9.93
CA PRO A 159 6.43 13.03 -10.88
C PRO A 159 5.23 12.28 -10.28
N LEU A 160 4.09 12.31 -10.98
CA LEU A 160 2.84 11.63 -10.62
C LEU A 160 2.46 10.63 -11.73
N ILE A 161 2.48 9.35 -11.38
CA ILE A 161 2.28 8.25 -12.31
C ILE A 161 0.90 7.62 -12.04
N LEU A 162 0.10 7.41 -13.09
CA LEU A 162 -1.11 6.61 -13.00
C LEU A 162 -0.82 5.14 -13.31
N LYS A 163 -1.15 4.26 -12.38
CA LYS A 163 -1.12 2.81 -12.58
C LYS A 163 -2.52 2.27 -12.78
N GLY A 164 -2.71 1.44 -13.81
CA GLY A 164 -3.98 0.79 -14.11
C GLY A 164 -4.79 1.48 -15.21
N VAL A 165 -4.15 2.29 -16.04
CA VAL A 165 -4.74 2.88 -17.25
C VAL A 165 -4.91 1.79 -18.28
N LEU A 166 -6.17 1.51 -18.71
CA LEU A 166 -6.49 0.41 -19.62
C LEU A 166 -7.06 0.89 -20.97
N HIS A 167 -7.35 2.17 -21.11
CA HIS A 167 -7.93 2.73 -22.32
C HIS A 167 -7.13 3.95 -22.83
N PRO A 168 -6.91 4.10 -24.16
CA PRO A 168 -6.13 5.20 -24.70
C PRO A 168 -6.69 6.59 -24.35
N ASP A 169 -8.01 6.72 -24.25
CA ASP A 169 -8.63 8.01 -23.92
C ASP A 169 -8.36 8.40 -22.47
N GLU A 170 -8.28 7.44 -21.56
CA GLU A 170 -7.87 7.69 -20.18
C GLU A 170 -6.41 8.17 -20.11
N ALA A 171 -5.54 7.61 -20.95
CA ALA A 171 -4.15 8.09 -21.05
C ALA A 171 -4.09 9.54 -21.55
N ARG A 172 -4.88 9.90 -22.57
CA ARG A 172 -4.97 11.29 -23.06
C ARG A 172 -5.49 12.25 -21.97
N ARG A 173 -6.52 11.82 -21.22
CA ARG A 173 -7.03 12.61 -20.09
C ARG A 173 -6.00 12.76 -18.98
N ALA A 174 -5.24 11.71 -18.70
CA ALA A 174 -4.16 11.77 -17.71
C ALA A 174 -3.18 12.89 -18.02
N ILE A 175 -2.71 13.00 -19.27
CA ILE A 175 -1.83 14.07 -19.71
C ILE A 175 -2.48 15.45 -19.50
N GLN A 176 -3.78 15.60 -19.80
CA GLN A 176 -4.50 16.86 -19.58
C GLN A 176 -4.57 17.26 -18.10
N HIS A 177 -4.51 16.28 -17.20
CA HIS A 177 -4.48 16.48 -15.75
C HIS A 177 -3.05 16.60 -15.16
N GLY A 178 -2.04 16.74 -16.00
CA GLY A 178 -0.65 16.93 -15.57
C GLY A 178 -0.03 15.67 -14.97
N ILE A 179 -0.40 14.51 -15.48
CA ILE A 179 0.23 13.22 -15.16
C ILE A 179 1.45 13.03 -16.06
N ASP A 180 2.55 12.51 -15.48
CA ASP A 180 3.85 12.33 -16.12
C ASP A 180 4.03 10.95 -16.78
#